data_5095353ce9a665d97e04a562021db28c
#
_entry.id   5095353ce9a665d97e04a562021db28c
#
_cell.length_a   1.000
_cell.length_b   1.000
_cell.length_c   1.000
_cell.angle_alpha   90.00
_cell.angle_beta   90.00
_cell.angle_gamma   90.00
#
_symmetry.space_group_name_H-M   'P 1'
#
loop_
_entity.id
_entity.type
_entity.pdbx_description
1 polymer ?
#
loop_
_entity_poly.entity_id
_entity_poly.type
_entity_poly.pdbx_seq_one_letter_code
_entity_poly.pdbx_strand_id
1 'polypeptide(L)'
;MNPLIPSDGASGFPGAPWAFKRAIAQGEELKIPTWGMGDAIISLVGAIGLSLIVSLTLMSQNIDPENGWGLLIAFSAPWLALAGWPILATTIKGNGPGIDFGLLAPRTHLRLGFVAGLASLAAASLIAVIVTRFTGPLSSSAGDVGLNQTGIVLVLFVLMAMFGAPIVEEIAFRGMLYGALAKAHLNEHLVVVITALVFALFHFEPKRFVILFAIGTILGEVRRRTGSTSAAIVAHIVNNTPAALYILVTALRT
;
A
#
# COMPACT_ATOMS: atom_id res chain seq x y z
N MET A 1 12.10 -33.53 -5.80
CA MET A 1 12.18 -32.11 -5.42
C MET A 1 11.83 -31.29 -6.64
N ASN A 2 10.86 -30.38 -6.58
CA ASN A 2 10.57 -29.49 -7.69
C ASN A 2 11.76 -28.50 -7.82
N PRO A 3 12.51 -28.49 -8.95
CA PRO A 3 13.69 -27.64 -9.12
C PRO A 3 13.37 -26.13 -9.09
N LEU A 4 12.09 -25.77 -9.05
CA LEU A 4 11.61 -24.37 -9.04
C LEU A 4 11.50 -23.79 -7.64
N ILE A 5 11.71 -24.58 -6.57
CA ILE A 5 11.68 -24.08 -5.19
C ILE A 5 13.09 -24.18 -4.62
N PRO A 6 13.73 -23.06 -4.30
CA PRO A 6 14.98 -23.10 -3.55
C PRO A 6 14.76 -23.84 -2.23
N SER A 7 15.72 -24.67 -1.83
CA SER A 7 15.67 -25.48 -0.61
C SER A 7 15.54 -24.63 0.67
N ASP A 8 15.88 -23.35 0.60
CA ASP A 8 15.84 -22.36 1.66
C ASP A 8 14.56 -21.49 1.65
N GLY A 9 13.68 -21.68 0.66
CA GLY A 9 12.36 -21.03 0.59
C GLY A 9 12.38 -19.52 0.35
N ALA A 10 13.54 -18.90 0.14
CA ALA A 10 13.67 -17.45 0.15
C ALA A 10 14.15 -16.85 -1.18
N SER A 11 15.05 -17.49 -1.91
CA SER A 11 15.70 -16.84 -3.04
C SER A 11 14.96 -17.06 -4.35
N GLY A 12 14.37 -16.00 -4.89
CA GLY A 12 13.84 -15.98 -6.27
C GLY A 12 12.33 -15.97 -6.40
N PHE A 13 11.55 -16.31 -5.35
CA PHE A 13 10.11 -16.17 -5.34
C PHE A 13 9.70 -15.03 -4.40
N PRO A 14 9.04 -13.97 -4.88
CA PRO A 14 8.65 -12.82 -4.07
C PRO A 14 7.45 -13.10 -3.17
N GLY A 15 6.79 -14.25 -3.35
CA GLY A 15 5.63 -14.65 -2.59
C GLY A 15 5.95 -15.18 -1.18
N ALA A 16 4.92 -15.56 -0.47
CA ALA A 16 5.06 -16.18 0.83
C ALA A 16 5.41 -17.66 0.70
N PRO A 17 6.42 -18.20 1.42
CA PRO A 17 6.74 -19.64 1.39
C PRO A 17 5.54 -20.55 1.69
N TRP A 18 4.62 -20.11 2.55
CA TRP A 18 3.38 -20.82 2.86
C TRP A 18 2.41 -20.87 1.66
N ALA A 19 2.34 -19.79 0.84
CA ALA A 19 1.47 -19.76 -0.34
C ALA A 19 1.97 -20.75 -1.41
N PHE A 20 3.28 -20.84 -1.63
CA PHE A 20 3.88 -21.83 -2.53
C PHE A 20 3.66 -23.26 -2.03
N LYS A 21 3.92 -23.54 -0.76
CA LYS A 21 3.70 -24.86 -0.17
C LYS A 21 2.25 -25.31 -0.33
N ARG A 22 1.31 -24.40 -0.14
CA ARG A 22 -0.12 -24.67 -0.30
C ARG A 22 -0.47 -24.94 -1.75
N ALA A 23 -0.01 -24.13 -2.70
CA ALA A 23 -0.27 -24.30 -4.13
C ALA A 23 0.28 -25.65 -4.63
N ILE A 24 1.51 -26.02 -4.23
CA ILE A 24 2.11 -27.31 -4.56
C ILE A 24 1.31 -28.46 -3.96
N ALA A 25 0.88 -28.34 -2.71
CA ALA A 25 0.05 -29.37 -2.06
C ALA A 25 -1.32 -29.55 -2.73
N GLN A 26 -1.79 -28.53 -3.45
CA GLN A 26 -3.02 -28.55 -4.26
C GLN A 26 -2.79 -29.01 -5.70
N GLY A 27 -1.54 -29.37 -6.06
CA GLY A 27 -1.19 -29.87 -7.42
C GLY A 27 -1.06 -28.74 -8.45
N GLU A 28 -0.94 -27.46 -8.02
CA GLU A 28 -0.77 -26.35 -8.95
C GLU A 28 0.64 -26.35 -9.55
N GLU A 29 0.74 -26.15 -10.87
CA GLU A 29 2.00 -25.92 -11.55
C GLU A 29 2.42 -24.47 -11.42
N LEU A 30 3.54 -24.22 -10.73
CA LEU A 30 4.05 -22.88 -10.51
C LEU A 30 5.01 -22.47 -11.63
N LYS A 31 4.80 -21.24 -12.12
CA LYS A 31 5.71 -20.58 -13.07
C LYS A 31 6.82 -19.84 -12.32
N ILE A 32 7.98 -19.69 -12.94
CA ILE A 32 8.99 -18.73 -12.48
C ILE A 32 8.47 -17.33 -12.86
N PRO A 33 8.18 -16.44 -11.89
CA PRO A 33 7.63 -15.13 -12.19
C PRO A 33 8.63 -14.27 -12.97
N THR A 34 8.21 -13.72 -14.11
CA THR A 34 9.03 -12.81 -14.94
C THR A 34 8.72 -11.34 -14.71
N TRP A 35 7.69 -10.99 -13.95
CA TRP A 35 7.46 -9.63 -13.50
C TRP A 35 8.59 -9.17 -12.55
N GLY A 36 8.86 -7.88 -12.47
CA GLY A 36 9.98 -7.39 -11.67
C GLY A 36 10.04 -5.86 -11.55
N MET A 37 11.26 -5.31 -11.48
CA MET A 37 11.48 -3.88 -11.25
C MET A 37 10.84 -2.99 -12.33
N GLY A 38 10.84 -3.41 -13.59
CA GLY A 38 10.16 -2.68 -14.67
C GLY A 38 8.66 -2.54 -14.39
N ASP A 39 8.00 -3.60 -13.90
CA ASP A 39 6.58 -3.58 -13.54
C ASP A 39 6.32 -2.69 -12.32
N ALA A 40 7.22 -2.68 -11.33
CA ALA A 40 7.14 -1.80 -10.18
C ALA A 40 7.26 -0.32 -10.59
N ILE A 41 8.18 0.00 -11.48
CA ILE A 41 8.34 1.37 -12.03
C ILE A 41 7.09 1.78 -12.81
N ILE A 42 6.56 0.92 -13.68
CA ILE A 42 5.32 1.19 -14.43
C ILE A 42 4.16 1.47 -13.46
N SER A 43 4.03 0.69 -12.39
CA SER A 43 3.01 0.89 -11.36
C SER A 43 3.11 2.28 -10.71
N LEU A 44 4.30 2.63 -10.21
CA LEU A 44 4.48 3.88 -9.45
C LEU A 44 4.46 5.12 -10.37
N VAL A 45 5.21 5.10 -11.47
CA VAL A 45 5.24 6.21 -12.43
C VAL A 45 3.89 6.36 -13.13
N GLY A 46 3.25 5.24 -13.49
CA GLY A 46 1.92 5.21 -14.06
C GLY A 46 0.87 5.83 -13.15
N ALA A 47 0.96 5.62 -11.83
CA ALA A 47 0.06 6.24 -10.88
C ALA A 47 0.20 7.77 -10.84
N ILE A 48 1.43 8.28 -10.84
CA ILE A 48 1.68 9.73 -10.93
C ILE A 48 1.15 10.28 -12.25
N GLY A 49 1.41 9.60 -13.36
CA GLY A 49 0.93 9.99 -14.67
C GLY A 49 -0.60 10.03 -14.76
N LEU A 50 -1.27 8.98 -14.25
CA LEU A 50 -2.74 8.92 -14.22
C LEU A 50 -3.33 10.00 -13.31
N SER A 51 -2.74 10.25 -12.13
CA SER A 51 -3.17 11.35 -11.26
C SER A 51 -3.14 12.69 -11.99
N LEU A 52 -2.03 12.97 -12.67
CA LEU A 52 -1.86 14.23 -13.43
C LEU A 52 -2.85 14.33 -14.59
N ILE A 53 -2.93 13.29 -15.45
CA ILE A 53 -3.80 13.27 -16.61
C ILE A 53 -5.26 13.44 -16.20
N VAL A 54 -5.72 12.70 -15.18
CA VAL A 54 -7.11 12.77 -14.74
C VAL A 54 -7.42 14.12 -14.10
N SER A 55 -6.56 14.65 -13.25
CA SER A 55 -6.76 15.97 -12.64
C SER A 55 -6.83 17.07 -13.69
N LEU A 56 -5.91 17.09 -14.67
CA LEU A 56 -5.94 18.05 -15.77
C LEU A 56 -7.19 17.89 -16.65
N THR A 57 -7.63 16.66 -16.89
CA THR A 57 -8.86 16.41 -17.67
C THR A 57 -10.10 16.92 -16.95
N LEU A 58 -10.23 16.66 -15.64
CA LEU A 58 -11.33 17.19 -14.82
C LEU A 58 -11.34 18.72 -14.83
N MET A 59 -10.20 19.35 -14.60
CA MET A 59 -10.06 20.80 -14.64
C MET A 59 -10.44 21.39 -16.00
N SER A 60 -10.07 20.74 -17.11
CA SER A 60 -10.45 21.17 -18.46
C SER A 60 -11.97 21.11 -18.72
N GLN A 61 -12.68 20.28 -17.95
CA GLN A 61 -14.14 20.18 -17.97
C GLN A 61 -14.82 21.05 -16.90
N ASN A 62 -14.09 21.93 -16.22
CA ASN A 62 -14.54 22.73 -15.08
C ASN A 62 -15.04 21.88 -13.89
N ILE A 63 -14.50 20.68 -13.71
CA ILE A 63 -14.76 19.80 -12.55
C ILE A 63 -13.58 19.95 -11.59
N ASP A 64 -13.88 20.29 -10.34
CA ASP A 64 -12.84 20.40 -9.31
C ASP A 64 -12.35 19.01 -8.89
N PRO A 65 -11.05 18.68 -9.07
CA PRO A 65 -10.49 17.40 -8.66
C PRO A 65 -10.32 17.26 -7.13
N GLU A 66 -10.56 18.32 -6.37
CA GLU A 66 -10.47 18.32 -4.89
C GLU A 66 -11.85 18.34 -4.21
N ASN A 67 -12.94 18.34 -4.99
CA ASN A 67 -14.29 18.43 -4.43
C ASN A 67 -15.28 17.48 -5.13
N GLY A 68 -16.27 17.04 -4.36
CA GLY A 68 -17.39 16.25 -4.87
C GLY A 68 -16.96 14.97 -5.60
N TRP A 69 -17.64 14.65 -6.67
CA TRP A 69 -17.33 13.49 -7.52
C TRP A 69 -15.98 13.58 -8.22
N GLY A 70 -15.52 14.80 -8.52
CA GLY A 70 -14.20 15.04 -9.07
C GLY A 70 -13.10 14.50 -8.18
N LEU A 71 -13.20 14.72 -6.87
CA LEU A 71 -12.28 14.16 -5.88
C LEU A 71 -12.26 12.63 -5.91
N LEU A 72 -13.43 11.97 -5.90
CA LEU A 72 -13.47 10.50 -5.88
C LEU A 72 -12.83 9.90 -7.14
N ILE A 73 -13.03 10.54 -8.29
CA ILE A 73 -12.42 10.14 -9.56
C ILE A 73 -10.89 10.37 -9.50
N ALA A 74 -10.45 11.56 -9.12
CA ALA A 74 -9.03 11.90 -9.03
C ALA A 74 -8.29 11.01 -8.02
N PHE A 75 -8.91 10.73 -6.87
CA PHE A 75 -8.33 9.88 -5.82
C PHE A 75 -8.24 8.40 -6.23
N SER A 76 -9.22 7.88 -6.98
CA SER A 76 -9.23 6.48 -7.40
C SER A 76 -8.50 6.19 -8.71
N ALA A 77 -8.32 7.16 -9.58
CA ALA A 77 -7.69 6.95 -10.89
C ALA A 77 -6.29 6.32 -10.82
N PRO A 78 -5.37 6.75 -9.94
CA PRO A 78 -4.05 6.13 -9.80
C PRO A 78 -4.10 4.66 -9.34
N TRP A 79 -5.22 4.19 -8.77
CA TRP A 79 -5.38 2.80 -8.32
C TRP A 79 -5.31 1.79 -9.46
N LEU A 80 -5.64 2.20 -10.69
CA LEU A 80 -5.47 1.36 -11.89
C LEU A 80 -4.00 1.01 -12.11
N ALA A 81 -3.09 1.94 -11.83
CA ALA A 81 -1.65 1.67 -11.92
C ALA A 81 -1.11 1.01 -10.64
N LEU A 82 -1.54 1.46 -9.44
CA LEU A 82 -1.01 0.95 -8.17
C LEU A 82 -1.46 -0.47 -7.83
N ALA A 83 -2.66 -0.88 -8.23
CA ALA A 83 -3.16 -2.23 -7.99
C ALA A 83 -3.51 -2.97 -9.28
N GLY A 84 -4.16 -2.31 -10.22
CA GLY A 84 -4.59 -2.93 -11.48
C GLY A 84 -3.41 -3.48 -12.28
N TRP A 85 -2.35 -2.68 -12.51
CA TRP A 85 -1.16 -3.17 -13.20
C TRP A 85 -0.44 -4.30 -12.45
N PRO A 86 -0.12 -4.20 -11.14
CA PRO A 86 0.48 -5.30 -10.39
C PRO A 86 -0.32 -6.61 -10.43
N ILE A 87 -1.65 -6.53 -10.29
CA ILE A 87 -2.52 -7.71 -10.39
C ILE A 87 -2.43 -8.32 -11.78
N LEU A 88 -2.52 -7.50 -12.83
CA LEU A 88 -2.42 -7.95 -14.22
C LEU A 88 -1.03 -8.56 -14.50
N ALA A 89 0.04 -7.88 -14.10
CA ALA A 89 1.41 -8.33 -14.31
C ALA A 89 1.68 -9.70 -13.65
N THR A 90 1.25 -9.90 -12.39
CA THR A 90 1.41 -11.19 -11.71
C THR A 90 0.55 -12.30 -12.34
N THR A 91 -0.63 -11.96 -12.84
CA THR A 91 -1.51 -12.95 -13.51
C THR A 91 -0.92 -13.41 -14.83
N ILE A 92 -0.36 -12.50 -15.64
CA ILE A 92 0.22 -12.82 -16.95
C ILE A 92 1.63 -13.40 -16.82
N LYS A 93 2.48 -12.77 -15.99
CA LYS A 93 3.92 -13.04 -15.90
C LYS A 93 4.33 -13.88 -14.68
N GLY A 94 3.39 -14.34 -13.88
CA GLY A 94 3.62 -15.10 -12.64
C GLY A 94 2.49 -16.05 -12.30
N ASN A 95 2.23 -16.22 -11.01
CA ASN A 95 1.26 -17.15 -10.44
C ASN A 95 0.03 -16.44 -9.86
N GLY A 96 -0.17 -15.19 -10.23
CA GLY A 96 -1.23 -14.34 -9.73
C GLY A 96 -0.94 -13.72 -8.35
N PRO A 97 -1.71 -12.68 -7.97
CA PRO A 97 -1.44 -11.90 -6.77
C PRO A 97 -1.64 -12.69 -5.46
N GLY A 98 -2.46 -13.72 -5.48
CA GLY A 98 -2.66 -14.62 -4.33
C GLY A 98 -1.38 -15.28 -3.87
N ILE A 99 -0.60 -15.80 -4.82
CA ILE A 99 0.66 -16.52 -4.59
C ILE A 99 1.83 -15.52 -4.55
N ASP A 100 1.98 -14.73 -5.60
CA ASP A 100 3.17 -13.89 -5.79
C ASP A 100 3.27 -12.76 -4.75
N PHE A 101 2.14 -12.23 -4.28
CA PHE A 101 2.10 -11.20 -3.24
C PHE A 101 1.69 -11.73 -1.85
N GLY A 102 1.28 -13.01 -1.76
CA GLY A 102 0.80 -13.58 -0.50
C GLY A 102 -0.48 -12.90 0.01
N LEU A 103 -1.46 -12.66 -0.89
CA LEU A 103 -2.72 -12.01 -0.51
C LEU A 103 -3.68 -12.93 0.24
N LEU A 104 -3.56 -14.27 0.12
CA LEU A 104 -4.43 -15.24 0.80
C LEU A 104 -3.81 -15.70 2.13
N ALA A 105 -3.65 -14.79 3.07
CA ALA A 105 -2.92 -15.02 4.31
C ALA A 105 -3.66 -15.90 5.34
N PRO A 106 -2.93 -16.72 6.11
CA PRO A 106 -3.47 -17.38 7.29
C PRO A 106 -3.95 -16.37 8.34
N ARG A 107 -4.95 -16.77 9.14
CA ARG A 107 -5.49 -15.90 10.20
C ARG A 107 -4.44 -15.41 11.21
N THR A 108 -3.40 -16.21 11.46
CA THR A 108 -2.28 -15.83 12.34
C THR A 108 -1.51 -14.62 11.80
N HIS A 109 -1.30 -14.52 10.49
CA HIS A 109 -0.65 -13.40 9.85
C HIS A 109 -1.53 -12.12 9.91
N LEU A 110 -2.85 -12.28 9.73
CA LEU A 110 -3.79 -11.15 9.86
C LEU A 110 -3.83 -10.60 11.30
N ARG A 111 -3.77 -11.47 12.32
CA ARG A 111 -3.64 -11.05 13.73
C ARG A 111 -2.35 -10.29 13.98
N LEU A 112 -1.23 -10.77 13.43
CA LEU A 112 0.04 -10.05 13.52
C LEU A 112 -0.06 -8.67 12.84
N GLY A 113 -0.71 -8.62 11.67
CA GLY A 113 -1.00 -7.35 10.97
C GLY A 113 -1.80 -6.39 11.85
N PHE A 114 -2.84 -6.87 12.52
CA PHE A 114 -3.64 -6.04 13.43
C PHE A 114 -2.82 -5.45 14.58
N VAL A 115 -2.02 -6.28 15.26
CA VAL A 115 -1.15 -5.83 16.36
C VAL A 115 -0.09 -4.84 15.85
N ALA A 116 0.51 -5.12 14.69
CA ALA A 116 1.48 -4.22 14.08
C ALA A 116 0.84 -2.89 13.65
N GLY A 117 -0.42 -2.89 13.22
CA GLY A 117 -1.18 -1.67 12.92
C GLY A 117 -1.38 -0.79 14.15
N LEU A 118 -1.69 -1.38 15.31
CA LEU A 118 -1.75 -0.64 16.58
C LEU A 118 -0.38 -0.09 16.98
N ALA A 119 0.69 -0.87 16.81
CA ALA A 119 2.05 -0.40 17.06
C ALA A 119 2.45 0.73 16.09
N SER A 120 2.06 0.64 14.81
CA SER A 120 2.26 1.69 13.81
C SER A 120 1.55 2.97 14.19
N LEU A 121 0.28 2.88 14.61
CA LEU A 121 -0.50 4.02 15.07
C LEU A 121 0.15 4.69 16.29
N ALA A 122 0.59 3.92 17.26
CA ALA A 122 1.28 4.44 18.46
C ALA A 122 2.60 5.14 18.09
N ALA A 123 3.42 4.52 17.24
CA ALA A 123 4.67 5.10 16.76
C ALA A 123 4.44 6.38 15.97
N ALA A 124 3.49 6.37 15.01
CA ALA A 124 3.13 7.54 14.22
C ALA A 124 2.65 8.70 15.10
N SER A 125 1.80 8.42 16.10
CA SER A 125 1.31 9.42 17.05
C SER A 125 2.43 10.02 17.90
N LEU A 126 3.35 9.20 18.40
CA LEU A 126 4.50 9.67 19.18
C LEU A 126 5.41 10.55 18.33
N ILE A 127 5.75 10.11 17.12
CA ILE A 127 6.56 10.89 16.18
C ILE A 127 5.85 12.20 15.81
N ALA A 128 4.53 12.18 15.57
CA ALA A 128 3.75 13.37 15.27
C ALA A 128 3.84 14.41 16.39
N VAL A 129 3.72 14.00 17.67
CA VAL A 129 3.90 14.89 18.82
C VAL A 129 5.29 15.53 18.85
N ILE A 130 6.33 14.78 18.51
CA ILE A 130 7.70 15.30 18.44
C ILE A 130 7.84 16.28 17.27
N VAL A 131 7.43 15.87 16.07
CA VAL A 131 7.59 16.67 14.84
C VAL A 131 6.83 17.99 14.94
N THR A 132 5.61 18.00 15.49
CA THR A 132 4.82 19.22 15.67
C THR A 132 5.48 20.29 16.53
N ARG A 133 6.41 19.91 17.43
CA ARG A 133 7.19 20.86 18.22
C ARG A 133 8.14 21.70 17.36
N PHE A 134 8.57 21.16 16.22
CA PHE A 134 9.55 21.82 15.33
C PHE A 134 8.91 22.39 14.06
N THR A 135 7.81 21.80 13.57
CA THR A 135 7.19 22.16 12.28
C THR A 135 5.85 22.86 12.41
N GLY A 136 5.31 22.96 13.64
CA GLY A 136 3.93 23.39 13.87
C GLY A 136 2.92 22.27 13.57
N PRO A 137 1.62 22.58 13.56
CA PRO A 137 0.55 21.62 13.31
C PRO A 137 0.76 20.83 12.00
N LEU A 138 0.48 19.53 12.05
CA LEU A 138 0.54 18.67 10.88
C LEU A 138 -0.87 18.44 10.34
N SER A 139 -1.02 18.60 9.04
CA SER A 139 -2.16 18.13 8.27
C SER A 139 -1.70 17.12 7.21
N SER A 140 -2.64 16.43 6.59
CA SER A 140 -2.39 15.66 5.39
C SER A 140 -3.23 16.19 4.26
N SER A 141 -2.71 16.18 3.03
CA SER A 141 -3.46 16.62 1.85
C SER A 141 -4.83 15.92 1.75
N ALA A 142 -4.87 14.59 1.97
CA ALA A 142 -6.12 13.84 2.01
C ALA A 142 -7.04 14.26 3.17
N GLY A 143 -6.47 14.59 4.35
CA GLY A 143 -7.23 15.08 5.49
C GLY A 143 -7.89 16.43 5.21
N ASP A 144 -7.11 17.37 4.69
CA ASP A 144 -7.58 18.74 4.39
C ASP A 144 -8.71 18.70 3.35
N VAL A 145 -8.55 17.92 2.27
CA VAL A 145 -9.59 17.76 1.25
C VAL A 145 -10.82 17.03 1.81
N GLY A 146 -10.62 15.99 2.62
CA GLY A 146 -11.72 15.19 3.20
C GLY A 146 -12.62 15.98 4.14
N LEU A 147 -12.06 16.92 4.93
CA LEU A 147 -12.82 17.77 5.85
C LEU A 147 -13.78 18.75 5.12
N ASN A 148 -13.54 19.02 3.85
CA ASN A 148 -14.38 19.89 3.03
C ASN A 148 -15.52 19.12 2.31
N GLN A 149 -15.59 17.79 2.47
CA GLN A 149 -16.63 16.98 1.82
C GLN A 149 -17.87 16.83 2.66
N THR A 150 -19.01 16.62 2.02
CA THR A 150 -20.32 16.43 2.67
C THR A 150 -21.10 15.25 2.06
N GLY A 151 -22.17 14.82 2.74
CA GLY A 151 -23.09 13.82 2.23
C GLY A 151 -22.44 12.50 1.83
N ILE A 152 -22.88 11.92 0.73
CA ILE A 152 -22.40 10.62 0.26
C ILE A 152 -20.93 10.65 -0.17
N VAL A 153 -20.45 11.79 -0.70
CA VAL A 153 -19.05 11.95 -1.12
C VAL A 153 -18.12 11.81 0.08
N LEU A 154 -18.45 12.44 1.22
CA LEU A 154 -17.69 12.29 2.46
C LEU A 154 -17.60 10.82 2.88
N VAL A 155 -18.73 10.11 2.90
CA VAL A 155 -18.76 8.70 3.30
C VAL A 155 -17.90 7.84 2.38
N LEU A 156 -18.04 8.01 1.06
CA LEU A 156 -17.25 7.27 0.08
C LEU A 156 -15.76 7.60 0.21
N PHE A 157 -15.41 8.87 0.35
CA PHE A 157 -14.00 9.29 0.55
C PHE A 157 -13.40 8.66 1.81
N VAL A 158 -14.12 8.68 2.93
CA VAL A 158 -13.68 8.07 4.20
C VAL A 158 -13.46 6.56 4.02
N LEU A 159 -14.38 5.85 3.35
CA LEU A 159 -14.22 4.42 3.07
C LEU A 159 -13.02 4.15 2.15
N MET A 160 -12.82 5.00 1.15
CA MET A 160 -11.66 4.92 0.25
C MET A 160 -10.35 5.17 1.01
N ALA A 161 -10.28 6.17 1.88
CA ALA A 161 -9.08 6.48 2.68
C ALA A 161 -8.81 5.42 3.75
N MET A 162 -9.86 4.83 4.35
CA MET A 162 -9.75 3.83 5.40
C MET A 162 -9.37 2.44 4.87
N PHE A 163 -9.97 2.01 3.76
CA PHE A 163 -9.81 0.66 3.21
C PHE A 163 -9.16 0.64 1.83
N GLY A 164 -9.66 1.47 0.91
CA GLY A 164 -9.27 1.43 -0.49
C GLY A 164 -7.79 1.76 -0.69
N ALA A 165 -7.36 2.93 -0.22
CA ALA A 165 -5.98 3.37 -0.35
C ALA A 165 -4.99 2.38 0.30
N PRO A 166 -5.18 1.92 1.57
CA PRO A 166 -4.33 0.89 2.15
C PRO A 166 -4.21 -0.40 1.32
N ILE A 167 -5.31 -0.89 0.77
CA ILE A 167 -5.29 -2.11 -0.07
C ILE A 167 -4.42 -1.88 -1.31
N VAL A 168 -4.67 -0.79 -2.01
CA VAL A 168 -4.02 -0.45 -3.28
C VAL A 168 -2.53 -0.17 -3.09
N GLU A 169 -2.20 0.60 -2.06
CA GLU A 169 -0.83 0.96 -1.73
C GLU A 169 -0.01 -0.27 -1.31
N GLU A 170 -0.56 -1.14 -0.46
CA GLU A 170 0.17 -2.34 -0.06
C GLU A 170 0.40 -3.30 -1.24
N ILE A 171 -0.53 -3.38 -2.20
CA ILE A 171 -0.32 -4.15 -3.44
C ILE A 171 0.86 -3.57 -4.25
N ALA A 172 0.95 -2.24 -4.38
CA ALA A 172 2.04 -1.59 -5.09
C ALA A 172 3.38 -1.72 -4.34
N PHE A 173 3.40 -1.36 -3.05
CA PHE A 173 4.65 -1.24 -2.29
C PHE A 173 5.10 -2.58 -1.69
N ARG A 174 4.24 -3.36 -1.00
CA ARG A 174 4.59 -4.63 -0.33
C ARG A 174 4.36 -5.85 -1.21
N GLY A 175 3.48 -5.72 -2.22
CA GLY A 175 3.35 -6.71 -3.28
C GLY A 175 4.44 -6.54 -4.33
N MET A 176 4.28 -5.56 -5.20
CA MET A 176 5.08 -5.41 -6.41
C MET A 176 6.51 -4.90 -6.14
N LEU A 177 6.68 -3.73 -5.51
CA LEU A 177 8.01 -3.13 -5.32
C LEU A 177 8.88 -4.00 -4.39
N TYR A 178 8.34 -4.41 -3.24
CA TYR A 178 9.04 -5.31 -2.31
C TYR A 178 9.46 -6.60 -2.99
N GLY A 179 8.53 -7.24 -3.72
CA GLY A 179 8.81 -8.47 -4.43
C GLY A 179 9.88 -8.31 -5.53
N ALA A 180 9.83 -7.21 -6.27
CA ALA A 180 10.83 -6.89 -7.30
C ALA A 180 12.23 -6.71 -6.70
N LEU A 181 12.35 -5.99 -5.57
CA LEU A 181 13.62 -5.81 -4.85
C LEU A 181 14.13 -7.13 -4.24
N ALA A 182 13.23 -7.94 -3.67
CA ALA A 182 13.59 -9.25 -3.14
C ALA A 182 14.14 -10.19 -4.22
N LYS A 183 13.59 -10.15 -5.43
CA LYS A 183 14.10 -10.89 -6.60
C LYS A 183 15.49 -10.43 -7.06
N ALA A 184 15.86 -9.18 -6.75
CA ALA A 184 17.20 -8.67 -7.02
C ALA A 184 18.24 -9.12 -5.97
N HIS A 185 17.88 -10.08 -5.09
CA HIS A 185 18.76 -10.63 -4.04
C HIS A 185 19.31 -9.60 -3.06
N LEU A 186 18.61 -8.50 -2.84
CA LEU A 186 18.97 -7.54 -1.82
C LEU A 186 18.70 -8.11 -0.42
N ASN A 187 19.50 -7.63 0.55
CA ASN A 187 19.24 -7.94 1.96
C ASN A 187 17.81 -7.56 2.33
N GLU A 188 17.09 -8.44 3.03
CA GLU A 188 15.67 -8.27 3.34
C GLU A 188 15.36 -7.01 4.17
N HIS A 189 16.27 -6.61 5.07
CA HIS A 189 16.13 -5.36 5.84
C HIS A 189 16.33 -4.13 4.93
N LEU A 190 17.26 -4.22 3.97
CA LEU A 190 17.43 -3.17 2.97
C LEU A 190 16.19 -3.03 2.09
N VAL A 191 15.55 -4.13 1.71
CA VAL A 191 14.27 -4.12 0.98
C VAL A 191 13.19 -3.40 1.78
N VAL A 192 13.08 -3.67 3.10
CA VAL A 192 12.15 -2.95 4.00
C VAL A 192 12.43 -1.45 4.00
N VAL A 193 13.71 -1.05 4.16
CA VAL A 193 14.10 0.37 4.20
C VAL A 193 13.81 1.08 2.87
N ILE A 194 14.19 0.46 1.73
CA ILE A 194 13.95 1.05 0.41
C ILE A 194 12.45 1.20 0.14
N THR A 195 11.65 0.17 0.41
CA THR A 195 10.19 0.25 0.19
C THR A 195 9.52 1.28 1.10
N ALA A 196 9.99 1.43 2.34
CA ALA A 196 9.51 2.45 3.27
C ALA A 196 9.89 3.87 2.81
N LEU A 197 11.12 4.04 2.30
CA LEU A 197 11.60 5.31 1.75
C LEU A 197 10.77 5.73 0.54
N VAL A 198 10.59 4.81 -0.43
CA VAL A 198 9.79 5.10 -1.63
C VAL A 198 8.33 5.39 -1.26
N PHE A 199 7.76 4.64 -0.32
CA PHE A 199 6.42 4.88 0.22
C PHE A 199 6.27 6.29 0.80
N ALA A 200 7.21 6.72 1.65
CA ALA A 200 7.16 8.05 2.28
C ALA A 200 7.33 9.17 1.25
N LEU A 201 8.24 9.01 0.28
CA LEU A 201 8.47 9.99 -0.80
C LEU A 201 7.25 10.10 -1.73
N PHE A 202 6.59 8.98 -2.00
CA PHE A 202 5.43 8.91 -2.92
C PHE A 202 4.22 9.72 -2.43
N HIS A 203 4.16 10.04 -1.13
CA HIS A 203 3.09 10.87 -0.57
C HIS A 203 3.28 12.36 -0.83
N PHE A 204 4.47 12.81 -1.24
CA PHE A 204 4.79 14.23 -1.46
C PHE A 204 4.50 15.15 -0.26
N GLU A 205 4.59 14.62 0.97
CA GLU A 205 4.32 15.33 2.23
C GLU A 205 5.59 15.48 3.08
N PRO A 206 6.46 16.45 2.80
CA PRO A 206 7.78 16.57 3.46
C PRO A 206 7.70 16.76 4.98
N LYS A 207 6.68 17.43 5.50
CA LYS A 207 6.47 17.59 6.95
C LYS A 207 6.09 16.29 7.64
N ARG A 208 5.49 15.34 6.91
CA ARG A 208 5.08 14.03 7.43
C ARG A 208 6.03 12.90 7.04
N PHE A 209 7.12 13.22 6.33
CA PHE A 209 8.06 12.23 5.80
C PHE A 209 8.53 11.21 6.86
N VAL A 210 8.96 11.69 8.04
CA VAL A 210 9.46 10.81 9.11
C VAL A 210 8.37 9.90 9.64
N ILE A 211 7.13 10.39 9.75
CA ILE A 211 5.96 9.61 10.18
C ILE A 211 5.65 8.52 9.15
N LEU A 212 5.56 8.92 7.87
CA LEU A 212 5.27 8.00 6.76
C LEU A 212 6.37 6.94 6.58
N PHE A 213 7.64 7.34 6.77
CA PHE A 213 8.77 6.41 6.74
C PHE A 213 8.70 5.39 7.89
N ALA A 214 8.35 5.83 9.10
CA ALA A 214 8.17 4.93 10.25
C ALA A 214 7.02 3.95 10.03
N ILE A 215 5.85 4.44 9.57
CA ILE A 215 4.71 3.60 9.16
C ILE A 215 5.19 2.61 8.10
N GLY A 216 5.81 3.11 7.03
CA GLY A 216 6.34 2.31 5.94
C GLY A 216 7.29 1.20 6.38
N THR A 217 8.14 1.48 7.36
CA THR A 217 9.08 0.51 7.93
C THR A 217 8.35 -0.60 8.68
N ILE A 218 7.35 -0.25 9.51
CA ILE A 218 6.56 -1.25 10.25
C ILE A 218 5.78 -2.15 9.28
N LEU A 219 5.13 -1.58 8.26
CA LEU A 219 4.41 -2.35 7.25
C LEU A 219 5.35 -3.25 6.44
N GLY A 220 6.54 -2.76 6.07
CA GLY A 220 7.58 -3.55 5.42
C GLY A 220 8.08 -4.70 6.29
N GLU A 221 8.25 -4.47 7.59
CA GLU A 221 8.65 -5.50 8.55
C GLU A 221 7.57 -6.58 8.74
N VAL A 222 6.29 -6.19 8.74
CA VAL A 222 5.17 -7.15 8.70
C VAL A 222 5.26 -8.02 7.46
N ARG A 223 5.47 -7.41 6.28
CA ARG A 223 5.66 -8.15 5.03
C ARG A 223 6.84 -9.10 5.09
N ARG A 224 7.98 -8.66 5.61
CA ARG A 224 9.19 -9.46 5.78
C ARG A 224 8.96 -10.69 6.66
N ARG A 225 8.36 -10.50 7.84
CA ARG A 225 8.14 -11.59 8.81
C ARG A 225 7.07 -12.59 8.37
N THR A 226 6.05 -12.13 7.68
CA THR A 226 4.91 -12.98 7.33
C THR A 226 4.95 -13.48 5.89
N GLY A 227 5.71 -12.83 5.01
CA GLY A 227 5.61 -13.04 3.57
C GLY A 227 4.23 -12.66 3.01
N SER A 228 3.41 -11.88 3.73
CA SER A 228 2.03 -11.61 3.38
C SER A 228 1.76 -10.12 3.20
N THR A 229 1.34 -9.73 2.00
CA THR A 229 0.82 -8.39 1.74
C THR A 229 -0.52 -8.14 2.45
N SER A 230 -1.37 -9.17 2.62
CA SER A 230 -2.62 -9.02 3.37
C SER A 230 -2.40 -8.66 4.84
N ALA A 231 -1.33 -9.16 5.46
CA ALA A 231 -0.99 -8.77 6.83
C ALA A 231 -0.59 -7.28 6.91
N ALA A 232 0.15 -6.79 5.92
CA ALA A 232 0.49 -5.37 5.81
C ALA A 232 -0.75 -4.51 5.51
N ILE A 233 -1.67 -4.98 4.65
CA ILE A 233 -2.97 -4.32 4.40
C ILE A 233 -3.76 -4.15 5.71
N VAL A 234 -3.88 -5.20 6.51
CA VAL A 234 -4.58 -5.11 7.81
C VAL A 234 -3.90 -4.10 8.72
N ALA A 235 -2.58 -4.13 8.81
CA ALA A 235 -1.83 -3.17 9.63
C ALA A 235 -2.06 -1.72 9.17
N HIS A 236 -2.09 -1.49 7.86
CA HIS A 236 -2.29 -0.17 7.28
C HIS A 236 -3.73 0.33 7.50
N ILE A 237 -4.75 -0.52 7.31
CA ILE A 237 -6.15 -0.20 7.62
C ILE A 237 -6.30 0.22 9.09
N VAL A 238 -5.73 -0.55 10.02
CA VAL A 238 -5.76 -0.22 11.46
C VAL A 238 -5.10 1.14 11.72
N ASN A 239 -3.97 1.43 11.07
CA ASN A 239 -3.28 2.72 11.20
C ASN A 239 -4.11 3.89 10.66
N ASN A 240 -4.82 3.72 9.53
CA ASN A 240 -5.58 4.80 8.88
C ASN A 240 -6.98 5.02 9.50
N THR A 241 -7.54 4.00 10.16
CA THR A 241 -8.91 4.06 10.70
C THR A 241 -9.18 5.28 11.59
N PRO A 242 -8.34 5.63 12.60
CA PRO A 242 -8.63 6.77 13.46
C PRO A 242 -8.66 8.10 12.71
N ALA A 243 -7.74 8.32 11.75
CA ALA A 243 -7.72 9.54 10.94
C ALA A 243 -8.94 9.66 10.03
N ALA A 244 -9.35 8.55 9.39
CA ALA A 244 -10.54 8.51 8.55
C ALA A 244 -11.82 8.77 9.36
N LEU A 245 -11.96 8.19 10.55
CA LEU A 245 -13.09 8.45 11.46
C LEU A 245 -13.07 9.89 11.99
N TYR A 246 -11.91 10.46 12.25
CA TYR A 246 -11.78 11.87 12.65
C TYR A 246 -12.33 12.81 11.56
N ILE A 247 -11.99 12.57 10.29
CA ILE A 247 -12.53 13.32 9.14
C ILE A 247 -14.06 13.22 9.12
N LEU A 248 -14.61 11.99 9.22
CA LEU A 248 -16.06 11.77 9.20
C LEU A 248 -16.77 12.54 10.32
N VAL A 249 -16.31 12.38 11.56
CA VAL A 249 -16.96 12.98 12.74
C VAL A 249 -16.84 14.51 12.72
N THR A 250 -15.70 15.03 12.26
CA THR A 250 -15.48 16.48 12.22
C THR A 250 -16.34 17.11 11.12
N ALA A 251 -16.32 16.57 9.91
CA ALA A 251 -17.12 17.10 8.79
C ALA A 251 -18.65 16.99 8.99
N LEU A 252 -19.12 16.05 9.82
CA LEU A 252 -20.56 15.95 10.18
C LEU A 252 -20.99 16.98 11.23
N ARG A 253 -20.07 17.68 11.88
CA ARG A 253 -20.36 18.70 12.91
C ARG A 253 -20.32 20.13 12.37
N THR A 254 -19.77 20.32 11.19
CA THR A 254 -19.74 21.59 10.45
C THR A 254 -20.92 21.71 9.51
#